data_c2d59dbb9c21e7cd971815c359658387
#
_entry.id   c2d59dbb9c21e7cd971815c359658387
#
_cell.length_a   1.000
_cell.length_b   1.000
_cell.length_c   1.000
_cell.angle_alpha   90.00
_cell.angle_beta   90.00
_cell.angle_gamma   90.00
#
_symmetry.space_group_name_H-M   'P 1'
#
loop_
_entity.id
_entity.type
_entity.pdbx_description
1 polymer ?
#
loop_
_entity_poly.entity_id
_entity_poly.type
_entity_poly.pdbx_seq_one_letter_code
_entity_poly.pdbx_strand_id
1 'polypeptide(L)'
;MFANLRRDLNAIMERDPAASNRLAAIFLYPSFQVMLAYRLSHILWQMRLRFIARLIMQIARVLTGIEIHPAAKIGPGFFVDHGMGTVVGETAEIGRDVTLYHDVTLGGVMPAVDSDKQREAKRHPTLGDYVIVGAGAQILGPITVHRCARVGGNSVVTKDVPEAATVVGVPARQMSKATAKAEADTSFMAYGVQSGIDLDPRERTIRALVDEMQSQRARLSDLEDRLASAVAPAAPEKAPRKNKPKPVS
;
A
#
# COMPACT_ATOMS: atom_id res chain seq x y z
N MET A 1 17.51 -26.55 -5.89
CA MET A 1 16.78 -26.51 -4.61
C MET A 1 17.65 -25.96 -3.47
N PHE A 2 18.72 -26.64 -3.07
CA PHE A 2 19.53 -26.25 -1.89
C PHE A 2 20.13 -24.84 -1.97
N ALA A 3 20.62 -24.42 -3.13
CA ALA A 3 21.15 -23.05 -3.31
C ALA A 3 20.08 -21.97 -3.06
N ASN A 4 18.85 -22.20 -3.53
CA ASN A 4 17.74 -21.29 -3.29
C ASN A 4 17.35 -21.23 -1.80
N LEU A 5 17.23 -22.40 -1.14
CA LEU A 5 16.95 -22.45 0.31
C LEU A 5 18.01 -21.74 1.14
N ARG A 6 19.29 -21.90 0.76
CA ARG A 6 20.39 -21.18 1.42
C ARG A 6 20.24 -19.67 1.23
N ARG A 7 19.83 -19.20 0.03
CA ARG A 7 19.59 -17.79 -0.22
C ARG A 7 18.35 -17.28 0.53
N ASP A 8 17.27 -18.09 0.60
CA ASP A 8 16.07 -17.77 1.37
C ASP A 8 16.41 -17.59 2.87
N LEU A 9 17.23 -18.51 3.44
CA LEU A 9 17.70 -18.39 4.82
C LEU A 9 18.59 -17.15 5.04
N ASN A 10 19.48 -16.85 4.11
CA ASN A 10 20.32 -15.65 4.20
C ASN A 10 19.47 -14.38 4.12
N ALA A 11 18.41 -14.36 3.32
CA ALA A 11 17.50 -13.24 3.20
C ALA A 11 16.83 -12.88 4.55
N ILE A 12 16.45 -13.89 5.34
CA ILE A 12 15.94 -13.70 6.70
C ILE A 12 17.00 -13.03 7.57
N MET A 13 18.21 -13.59 7.59
CA MET A 13 19.31 -13.08 8.41
C MET A 13 19.77 -11.66 8.03
N GLU A 14 19.62 -11.28 6.75
CA GLU A 14 20.01 -9.99 6.22
C GLU A 14 18.96 -8.91 6.45
N ARG A 15 17.67 -9.27 6.49
CA ARG A 15 16.56 -8.32 6.44
C ARG A 15 15.75 -8.21 7.72
N ASP A 16 15.80 -9.22 8.59
CA ASP A 16 15.14 -9.15 9.88
C ASP A 16 16.16 -8.88 11.00
N PRO A 17 16.14 -7.69 11.62
CA PRO A 17 17.01 -7.37 12.74
C PRO A 17 16.79 -8.27 13.97
N ALA A 18 15.62 -8.90 14.10
CA ALA A 18 15.31 -9.82 15.19
C ALA A 18 15.89 -11.23 14.99
N ALA A 19 16.38 -11.55 13.79
CA ALA A 19 16.96 -12.84 13.47
C ALA A 19 18.33 -13.01 14.16
N SER A 20 18.36 -13.68 15.32
CA SER A 20 19.56 -13.82 16.15
C SER A 20 20.55 -14.84 15.62
N ASN A 21 20.08 -15.94 15.03
CA ASN A 21 20.91 -17.00 14.49
C ASN A 21 20.17 -17.88 13.49
N ARG A 22 20.93 -18.64 12.67
CA ARG A 22 20.38 -19.50 11.62
C ARG A 22 19.50 -20.63 12.12
N LEU A 23 19.79 -21.21 13.28
CA LEU A 23 18.96 -22.27 13.84
C LEU A 23 17.59 -21.74 14.22
N ALA A 24 17.53 -20.57 14.88
CA ALA A 24 16.27 -19.90 15.15
C ALA A 24 15.50 -19.58 13.85
N ALA A 25 16.18 -19.10 12.81
CA ALA A 25 15.54 -18.82 11.52
C ALA A 25 14.93 -20.08 10.86
N ILE A 26 15.60 -21.25 11.00
CA ILE A 26 15.10 -22.52 10.46
C ILE A 26 13.84 -23.02 11.21
N PHE A 27 13.87 -22.96 12.54
CA PHE A 27 12.83 -23.61 13.36
C PHE A 27 11.71 -22.69 13.80
N LEU A 28 11.94 -21.37 13.91
CA LEU A 28 10.98 -20.42 14.47
C LEU A 28 10.39 -19.47 13.42
N TYR A 29 10.93 -19.42 12.20
CA TYR A 29 10.44 -18.52 11.17
C TYR A 29 9.49 -19.22 10.19
N PRO A 30 8.20 -18.87 10.19
CA PRO A 30 7.22 -19.42 9.26
C PRO A 30 7.63 -19.22 7.80
N SER A 31 8.33 -18.12 7.50
CA SER A 31 8.87 -17.83 6.16
C SER A 31 9.79 -18.93 5.66
N PHE A 32 10.76 -19.40 6.46
CA PHE A 32 11.66 -20.48 6.04
C PHE A 32 10.92 -21.80 5.90
N GLN A 33 10.02 -22.11 6.84
CA GLN A 33 9.25 -23.36 6.85
C GLN A 33 8.36 -23.47 5.60
N VAL A 34 7.64 -22.40 5.26
CA VAL A 34 6.80 -22.40 4.05
C VAL A 34 7.64 -22.46 2.78
N MET A 35 8.82 -21.80 2.74
CA MET A 35 9.70 -21.88 1.58
C MET A 35 10.32 -23.27 1.39
N LEU A 36 10.65 -23.96 2.46
CA LEU A 36 11.08 -25.37 2.39
C LEU A 36 9.98 -26.25 1.79
N ALA A 37 8.75 -26.13 2.31
CA ALA A 37 7.59 -26.85 1.78
C ALA A 37 7.30 -26.49 0.32
N TYR A 38 7.36 -25.19 -0.03
CA TYR A 38 7.13 -24.73 -1.39
C TYR A 38 8.19 -25.26 -2.37
N ARG A 39 9.48 -25.16 -2.05
CA ARG A 39 10.56 -25.65 -2.93
C ARG A 39 10.40 -27.15 -3.25
N LEU A 40 10.01 -27.96 -2.25
CA LEU A 40 9.69 -29.37 -2.46
C LEU A 40 8.43 -29.55 -3.31
N SER A 41 7.34 -28.87 -2.95
CA SER A 41 6.07 -28.96 -3.65
C SER A 41 6.15 -28.51 -5.10
N HIS A 42 6.95 -27.50 -5.39
CA HIS A 42 7.15 -27.02 -6.75
C HIS A 42 7.83 -28.07 -7.65
N ILE A 43 8.80 -28.83 -7.12
CA ILE A 43 9.41 -29.95 -7.84
C ILE A 43 8.37 -31.04 -8.13
N LEU A 44 7.60 -31.44 -7.12
CA LEU A 44 6.53 -32.42 -7.28
C LEU A 44 5.46 -31.95 -8.29
N TRP A 45 5.15 -30.65 -8.29
CA TRP A 45 4.25 -30.06 -9.28
C TRP A 45 4.79 -30.20 -10.70
N GLN A 46 6.07 -29.94 -10.93
CA GLN A 46 6.76 -30.13 -12.21
C GLN A 46 6.77 -31.60 -12.65
N MET A 47 6.87 -32.53 -11.69
CA MET A 47 6.75 -33.97 -11.92
C MET A 47 5.31 -34.46 -12.15
N ARG A 48 4.35 -33.52 -12.26
CA ARG A 48 2.91 -33.78 -12.40
C ARG A 48 2.23 -34.47 -11.20
N LEU A 49 2.88 -34.58 -10.06
CA LEU A 49 2.32 -35.07 -8.79
C LEU A 49 1.50 -33.97 -8.10
N ARG A 50 0.53 -33.41 -8.83
CA ARG A 50 -0.20 -32.19 -8.45
C ARG A 50 -0.96 -32.30 -7.13
N PHE A 51 -1.57 -33.45 -6.87
CA PHE A 51 -2.31 -33.69 -5.63
C PHE A 51 -1.40 -33.62 -4.42
N ILE A 52 -0.24 -34.34 -4.46
CA ILE A 52 0.72 -34.38 -3.36
C ILE A 52 1.33 -32.98 -3.14
N ALA A 53 1.69 -32.27 -4.23
CA ALA A 53 2.20 -30.93 -4.15
C ALA A 53 1.22 -29.98 -3.44
N ARG A 54 -0.06 -30.04 -3.79
CA ARG A 54 -1.10 -29.23 -3.13
C ARG A 54 -1.33 -29.62 -1.68
N LEU A 55 -1.32 -30.92 -1.38
CA LEU A 55 -1.49 -31.41 -0.01
C LEU A 55 -0.38 -30.87 0.92
N ILE A 56 0.89 -30.93 0.46
CA ILE A 56 2.02 -30.38 1.23
C ILE A 56 1.82 -28.89 1.50
N MET A 57 1.43 -28.12 0.47
CA MET A 57 1.19 -26.69 0.64
C MET A 57 -0.02 -26.38 1.54
N GLN A 58 -1.05 -27.23 1.52
CA GLN A 58 -2.18 -27.07 2.44
C GLN A 58 -1.78 -27.31 3.89
N ILE A 59 -0.94 -28.31 4.15
CA ILE A 59 -0.36 -28.56 5.49
C ILE A 59 0.51 -27.35 5.91
N ALA A 60 1.38 -26.89 5.02
CA ALA A 60 2.23 -25.73 5.29
C ALA A 60 1.39 -24.47 5.61
N ARG A 61 0.30 -24.24 4.89
CA ARG A 61 -0.65 -23.15 5.17
C ARG A 61 -1.24 -23.22 6.58
N VAL A 62 -1.67 -24.41 7.01
CA VAL A 62 -2.22 -24.61 8.36
C VAL A 62 -1.17 -24.32 9.44
N LEU A 63 0.09 -24.70 9.21
CA LEU A 63 1.17 -24.54 10.18
C LEU A 63 1.73 -23.10 10.21
N THR A 64 1.74 -22.39 9.07
CA THR A 64 2.43 -21.10 8.92
C THR A 64 1.49 -19.91 8.72
N GLY A 65 0.23 -20.16 8.39
CA GLY A 65 -0.71 -19.10 7.97
C GLY A 65 -0.41 -18.50 6.60
N ILE A 66 0.53 -19.07 5.83
CA ILE A 66 0.97 -18.55 4.52
C ILE A 66 0.50 -19.51 3.42
N GLU A 67 -0.23 -18.99 2.45
CA GLU A 67 -0.69 -19.73 1.29
C GLU A 67 0.19 -19.45 0.07
N ILE A 68 0.85 -20.47 -0.46
CA ILE A 68 1.59 -20.38 -1.73
C ILE A 68 1.12 -21.51 -2.65
N HIS A 69 0.66 -21.16 -3.85
CA HIS A 69 0.31 -22.19 -4.83
C HIS A 69 1.59 -22.87 -5.38
N PRO A 70 1.68 -24.21 -5.43
CA PRO A 70 2.90 -24.91 -5.85
C PRO A 70 3.32 -24.63 -7.30
N ALA A 71 2.42 -24.14 -8.16
CA ALA A 71 2.71 -23.74 -9.53
C ALA A 71 3.38 -22.36 -9.64
N ALA A 72 3.26 -21.50 -8.63
CA ALA A 72 3.89 -20.17 -8.64
C ALA A 72 5.39 -20.31 -8.91
N LYS A 73 5.99 -19.31 -9.57
CA LYS A 73 7.42 -19.26 -9.85
C LYS A 73 8.08 -18.26 -8.92
N ILE A 74 8.90 -18.73 -7.98
CA ILE A 74 9.55 -17.88 -6.98
C ILE A 74 11.06 -17.99 -7.08
N GLY A 75 11.72 -16.85 -7.31
CA GLY A 75 13.17 -16.71 -7.34
C GLY A 75 13.84 -17.00 -5.98
N PRO A 76 15.17 -16.99 -5.91
CA PRO A 76 15.91 -17.15 -4.66
C PRO A 76 15.86 -15.90 -3.79
N GLY A 77 15.98 -16.06 -2.47
CA GLY A 77 16.01 -14.95 -1.52
C GLY A 77 14.64 -14.34 -1.25
N PHE A 78 13.58 -15.10 -1.49
CA PHE A 78 12.23 -14.67 -1.14
C PHE A 78 12.05 -14.71 0.38
N PHE A 79 11.59 -13.60 0.95
CA PHE A 79 11.36 -13.46 2.38
C PHE A 79 9.94 -12.95 2.63
N VAL A 80 9.23 -13.62 3.52
CA VAL A 80 7.89 -13.20 3.98
C VAL A 80 7.99 -12.86 5.46
N ASP A 81 7.99 -11.58 5.78
CA ASP A 81 8.07 -11.13 7.16
C ASP A 81 6.73 -11.26 7.86
N HIS A 82 6.73 -11.87 9.07
CA HIS A 82 5.56 -12.29 9.84
C HIS A 82 4.65 -13.30 9.12
N GLY A 83 4.30 -13.08 7.89
CA GLY A 83 3.71 -13.97 6.90
C GLY A 83 2.24 -14.33 7.04
N MET A 84 1.63 -14.25 8.22
CA MET A 84 0.22 -14.60 8.43
C MET A 84 -0.69 -13.90 7.42
N GLY A 85 -1.63 -14.64 6.81
CA GLY A 85 -2.58 -14.10 5.82
C GLY A 85 -2.01 -13.87 4.42
N THR A 86 -0.70 -14.06 4.19
CA THR A 86 -0.11 -13.90 2.86
C THR A 86 -0.61 -14.96 1.88
N VAL A 87 -1.01 -14.54 0.68
CA VAL A 87 -1.51 -15.41 -0.40
C VAL A 87 -0.75 -15.18 -1.69
N VAL A 88 -0.16 -16.24 -2.24
CA VAL A 88 0.52 -16.23 -3.55
C VAL A 88 -0.22 -17.16 -4.52
N GLY A 89 -0.89 -16.58 -5.52
CA GLY A 89 -1.71 -17.30 -6.48
C GLY A 89 -0.92 -18.12 -7.51
N GLU A 90 -1.63 -19.01 -8.21
CA GLU A 90 -1.08 -20.05 -9.10
C GLU A 90 -0.12 -19.54 -10.18
N THR A 91 -0.48 -18.45 -10.87
CA THR A 91 0.31 -17.92 -11.99
C THR A 91 1.18 -16.74 -11.58
N ALA A 92 1.40 -16.53 -10.26
CA ALA A 92 2.30 -15.49 -9.77
C ALA A 92 3.75 -15.82 -10.15
N GLU A 93 4.49 -14.77 -10.51
CA GLU A 93 5.93 -14.86 -10.78
C GLU A 93 6.64 -13.85 -9.87
N ILE A 94 7.62 -14.31 -9.13
CA ILE A 94 8.35 -13.52 -8.14
C ILE A 94 9.83 -13.62 -8.45
N GLY A 95 10.47 -12.49 -8.65
CA GLY A 95 11.89 -12.36 -8.92
C GLY A 95 12.77 -12.72 -7.72
N ARG A 96 14.03 -12.31 -7.80
CA ARG A 96 15.02 -12.54 -6.77
C ARG A 96 14.92 -11.49 -5.66
N ASP A 97 15.20 -11.94 -4.43
CA ASP A 97 15.35 -11.04 -3.28
C ASP A 97 14.13 -10.15 -3.00
N VAL A 98 12.93 -10.66 -3.25
CA VAL A 98 11.66 -9.99 -2.96
C VAL A 98 11.28 -10.16 -1.50
N THR A 99 10.74 -9.10 -0.89
CA THR A 99 10.20 -9.12 0.48
C THR A 99 8.70 -8.83 0.45
N LEU A 100 7.93 -9.70 1.07
CA LEU A 100 6.52 -9.46 1.38
C LEU A 100 6.35 -9.38 2.89
N TYR A 101 5.41 -8.57 3.34
CA TYR A 101 4.96 -8.60 4.73
C TYR A 101 3.68 -9.43 4.86
N HIS A 102 3.16 -9.54 6.10
CA HIS A 102 1.92 -10.26 6.37
C HIS A 102 0.72 -9.68 5.61
N ASP A 103 -0.34 -10.50 5.42
CA ASP A 103 -1.59 -10.12 4.76
C ASP A 103 -1.45 -9.62 3.30
N VAL A 104 -0.30 -9.84 2.66
CA VAL A 104 -0.12 -9.51 1.25
C VAL A 104 -0.81 -10.53 0.36
N THR A 105 -1.61 -10.06 -0.60
CA THR A 105 -2.24 -10.91 -1.61
C THR A 105 -1.70 -10.64 -3.00
N LEU A 106 -1.16 -11.68 -3.64
CA LEU A 106 -0.87 -11.72 -5.07
C LEU A 106 -1.99 -12.47 -5.77
N GLY A 107 -3.07 -11.75 -6.10
CA GLY A 107 -4.36 -12.32 -6.50
C GLY A 107 -4.76 -12.05 -7.95
N GLY A 108 -5.85 -12.68 -8.38
CA GLY A 108 -6.55 -12.37 -9.64
C GLY A 108 -7.59 -11.26 -9.44
N VAL A 109 -8.00 -10.61 -10.54
CA VAL A 109 -9.07 -9.58 -10.52
C VAL A 109 -10.41 -10.15 -10.96
N MET A 110 -10.41 -11.11 -11.87
CA MET A 110 -11.65 -11.60 -12.47
C MET A 110 -12.40 -12.54 -11.51
N PRO A 111 -13.72 -12.36 -11.33
CA PRO A 111 -14.54 -13.32 -10.61
C PRO A 111 -14.53 -14.68 -11.32
N ALA A 112 -14.78 -15.76 -10.58
CA ALA A 112 -14.74 -17.14 -11.07
C ALA A 112 -15.93 -17.53 -12.01
N VAL A 113 -16.59 -16.57 -12.66
CA VAL A 113 -17.78 -16.79 -13.48
C VAL A 113 -17.45 -17.63 -14.74
N ASP A 114 -16.24 -17.46 -15.30
CA ASP A 114 -15.74 -18.22 -16.46
C ASP A 114 -14.44 -18.96 -16.12
N SER A 115 -14.47 -19.82 -15.11
CA SER A 115 -13.25 -20.48 -14.57
C SER A 115 -12.47 -21.27 -15.63
N ASP A 116 -13.17 -21.86 -16.61
CA ASP A 116 -12.52 -22.66 -17.66
C ASP A 116 -11.63 -21.81 -18.57
N LYS A 117 -12.07 -20.59 -18.91
CA LYS A 117 -11.27 -19.63 -19.70
C LYS A 117 -10.05 -19.09 -18.96
N GLN A 118 -10.07 -19.18 -17.64
CA GLN A 118 -9.00 -18.67 -16.78
C GLN A 118 -7.94 -19.70 -16.38
N ARG A 119 -8.17 -20.99 -16.64
CA ARG A 119 -7.31 -22.10 -16.16
C ARG A 119 -5.88 -22.01 -16.66
N GLU A 120 -5.64 -21.55 -17.88
CA GLU A 120 -4.30 -21.46 -18.46
C GLU A 120 -3.82 -20.01 -18.64
N ALA A 121 -4.67 -19.04 -18.30
CA ALA A 121 -4.35 -17.64 -18.46
C ALA A 121 -3.50 -17.10 -17.30
N LYS A 122 -2.54 -16.22 -17.62
CA LYS A 122 -1.85 -15.40 -16.62
C LYS A 122 -2.88 -14.51 -15.95
N ARG A 123 -3.12 -14.68 -14.63
CA ARG A 123 -4.11 -13.93 -13.86
C ARG A 123 -3.59 -13.33 -12.54
N HIS A 124 -2.37 -13.71 -12.15
CA HIS A 124 -1.71 -13.21 -10.95
C HIS A 124 -0.50 -12.36 -11.32
N PRO A 125 -0.07 -11.45 -10.43
CA PRO A 125 0.99 -10.49 -10.73
C PRO A 125 2.37 -11.11 -10.94
N THR A 126 3.22 -10.31 -11.58
CA THR A 126 4.67 -10.54 -11.68
C THR A 126 5.38 -9.48 -10.83
N LEU A 127 6.23 -9.91 -9.91
CA LEU A 127 7.11 -9.05 -9.13
C LEU A 127 8.55 -9.18 -9.65
N GLY A 128 9.17 -8.06 -10.00
CA GLY A 128 10.58 -8.00 -10.38
C GLY A 128 11.51 -8.22 -9.19
N ASP A 129 12.83 -8.22 -9.46
CA ASP A 129 13.85 -8.38 -8.43
C ASP A 129 13.81 -7.22 -7.41
N TYR A 130 14.10 -7.51 -6.13
CA TYR A 130 14.22 -6.54 -5.05
C TYR A 130 12.95 -5.72 -4.76
N VAL A 131 11.79 -6.21 -5.18
CA VAL A 131 10.49 -5.59 -4.84
C VAL A 131 10.20 -5.77 -3.35
N ILE A 132 9.66 -4.73 -2.73
CA ILE A 132 9.20 -4.76 -1.34
C ILE A 132 7.72 -4.42 -1.32
N VAL A 133 6.93 -5.27 -0.65
CA VAL A 133 5.47 -5.11 -0.53
C VAL A 133 5.08 -5.02 0.93
N GLY A 134 4.55 -3.88 1.33
CA GLY A 134 4.10 -3.60 2.70
C GLY A 134 2.90 -4.44 3.12
N ALA A 135 2.70 -4.56 4.44
CA ALA A 135 1.66 -5.37 5.05
C ALA A 135 0.26 -5.02 4.53
N GLY A 136 -0.58 -6.04 4.33
CA GLY A 136 -1.98 -5.88 3.91
C GLY A 136 -2.16 -5.45 2.45
N ALA A 137 -1.10 -5.25 1.67
CA ALA A 137 -1.23 -4.80 0.29
C ALA A 137 -1.83 -5.88 -0.62
N GLN A 138 -2.73 -5.45 -1.51
CA GLN A 138 -3.43 -6.30 -2.47
C GLN A 138 -2.91 -5.98 -3.88
N ILE A 139 -2.15 -6.89 -4.49
CA ILE A 139 -1.67 -6.75 -5.87
C ILE A 139 -2.49 -7.68 -6.73
N LEU A 140 -3.30 -7.11 -7.62
CA LEU A 140 -4.37 -7.83 -8.27
C LEU A 140 -4.27 -7.78 -9.80
N GLY A 141 -4.40 -8.95 -10.42
CA GLY A 141 -4.39 -9.12 -11.87
C GLY A 141 -3.01 -9.44 -12.46
N PRO A 142 -2.94 -9.63 -13.78
CA PRO A 142 -1.71 -10.00 -14.48
C PRO A 142 -0.79 -8.78 -14.72
N ILE A 143 -0.63 -7.96 -13.69
CA ILE A 143 0.18 -6.73 -13.70
C ILE A 143 1.64 -7.02 -13.34
N THR A 144 2.51 -6.09 -13.67
CA THR A 144 3.94 -6.16 -13.34
C THR A 144 4.34 -5.06 -12.37
N VAL A 145 4.91 -5.48 -11.23
CA VAL A 145 5.63 -4.59 -10.31
C VAL A 145 7.11 -4.72 -10.64
N HIS A 146 7.69 -3.70 -11.27
CA HIS A 146 9.05 -3.77 -11.80
C HIS A 146 10.10 -3.72 -10.69
N ARG A 147 11.36 -4.00 -11.10
CA ARG A 147 12.53 -4.13 -10.22
C ARG A 147 12.66 -2.95 -9.24
N CYS A 148 13.05 -3.25 -8.00
CA CYS A 148 13.25 -2.26 -6.93
C CYS A 148 12.02 -1.40 -6.58
N ALA A 149 10.83 -1.69 -7.13
CA ALA A 149 9.62 -0.96 -6.79
C ALA A 149 9.18 -1.28 -5.36
N ARG A 150 8.44 -0.35 -4.76
CA ARG A 150 7.90 -0.46 -3.40
C ARG A 150 6.40 -0.26 -3.40
N VAL A 151 5.70 -1.11 -2.69
CA VAL A 151 4.25 -1.00 -2.49
C VAL A 151 4.01 -0.73 -1.02
N GLY A 152 3.33 0.36 -0.71
CA GLY A 152 2.99 0.73 0.67
C GLY A 152 1.98 -0.22 1.29
N GLY A 153 1.94 -0.27 2.63
CA GLY A 153 0.99 -1.09 3.37
C GLY A 153 -0.46 -0.75 3.05
N ASN A 154 -1.35 -1.76 3.05
CA ASN A 154 -2.78 -1.65 2.75
C ASN A 154 -3.11 -1.01 1.38
N SER A 155 -2.17 -1.02 0.45
CA SER A 155 -2.40 -0.49 -0.90
C SER A 155 -3.08 -1.50 -1.81
N VAL A 156 -3.94 -1.02 -2.72
CA VAL A 156 -4.58 -1.86 -3.74
C VAL A 156 -4.02 -1.51 -5.12
N VAL A 157 -3.18 -2.39 -5.65
CA VAL A 157 -2.44 -2.19 -6.91
C VAL A 157 -3.11 -3.00 -8.02
N THR A 158 -3.61 -2.32 -9.04
CA THR A 158 -4.31 -2.91 -10.20
C THR A 158 -3.71 -2.48 -11.55
N LYS A 159 -2.57 -1.80 -11.51
CA LYS A 159 -1.84 -1.33 -12.70
C LYS A 159 -0.35 -1.59 -12.51
N ASP A 160 0.39 -1.66 -13.61
CA ASP A 160 1.83 -1.82 -13.58
C ASP A 160 2.50 -0.72 -12.75
N VAL A 161 3.54 -1.13 -11.98
CA VAL A 161 4.35 -0.23 -11.16
C VAL A 161 5.73 -0.10 -11.80
N PRO A 162 6.17 1.11 -12.18
CA PRO A 162 7.49 1.32 -12.80
C PRO A 162 8.65 0.92 -11.89
N GLU A 163 9.82 0.70 -12.52
CA GLU A 163 11.06 0.39 -11.80
C GLU A 163 11.40 1.47 -10.77
N ALA A 164 11.82 1.04 -9.58
CA ALA A 164 12.18 1.89 -8.44
C ALA A 164 11.09 2.90 -8.00
N ALA A 165 9.85 2.75 -8.47
CA ALA A 165 8.75 3.60 -8.06
C ALA A 165 8.17 3.13 -6.71
N THR A 166 7.64 4.08 -5.94
CA THR A 166 6.84 3.80 -4.75
C THR A 166 5.38 4.10 -5.05
N VAL A 167 4.47 3.16 -4.72
CA VAL A 167 3.02 3.32 -4.88
C VAL A 167 2.31 3.11 -3.55
N VAL A 168 1.30 3.94 -3.27
CA VAL A 168 0.52 3.89 -2.02
C VAL A 168 -0.95 4.19 -2.25
N GLY A 169 -1.83 3.69 -1.39
CA GLY A 169 -3.25 4.02 -1.33
C GLY A 169 -4.19 3.05 -2.04
N VAL A 170 -5.49 3.39 -2.05
CA VAL A 170 -6.60 2.59 -2.63
C VAL A 170 -7.46 3.47 -3.53
N PRO A 171 -7.38 3.33 -4.87
CA PRO A 171 -6.38 2.58 -5.62
C PRO A 171 -4.97 3.17 -5.49
N ALA A 172 -3.93 2.33 -5.62
CA ALA A 172 -2.56 2.76 -5.45
C ALA A 172 -2.14 3.77 -6.54
N ARG A 173 -1.42 4.81 -6.12
CA ARG A 173 -0.88 5.86 -6.99
C ARG A 173 0.61 6.02 -6.75
N GLN A 174 1.35 6.34 -7.80
CA GLN A 174 2.77 6.59 -7.70
C GLN A 174 3.04 7.90 -6.97
N MET A 175 3.98 7.84 -6.03
CA MET A 175 4.47 9.04 -5.34
C MET A 175 5.36 9.88 -6.27
N SER A 176 5.26 11.22 -6.17
CA SER A 176 6.05 12.11 -7.02
C SER A 176 7.53 12.12 -6.60
N LYS A 177 8.45 12.32 -7.59
CA LYS A 177 9.90 12.41 -7.32
C LYS A 177 10.29 13.59 -6.42
N ALA A 178 9.46 14.63 -6.31
CA ALA A 178 9.70 15.77 -5.43
C ALA A 178 9.62 15.34 -3.95
N THR A 179 8.72 14.43 -3.62
CA THR A 179 8.56 13.82 -2.29
C THR A 179 9.71 12.85 -1.98
N ALA A 180 10.16 12.08 -2.99
CA ALA A 180 11.23 11.10 -2.81
C ALA A 180 12.63 11.74 -2.56
N LYS A 181 12.87 12.98 -3.01
CA LYS A 181 14.16 13.66 -2.83
C LYS A 181 14.32 14.28 -1.41
N ALA A 182 13.22 14.58 -0.72
CA ALA A 182 13.25 15.02 0.67
C ALA A 182 13.60 13.89 1.65
N GLU A 183 13.60 12.64 1.19
CA GLU A 183 13.73 11.42 1.99
C GLU A 183 15.05 10.68 1.82
N ALA A 184 15.89 11.10 0.88
CA ALA A 184 17.21 10.48 0.66
C ALA A 184 18.16 10.62 1.86
N ASP A 185 17.78 11.41 2.88
CA ASP A 185 18.59 11.69 4.06
C ASP A 185 18.22 10.88 5.31
N THR A 186 17.22 9.98 5.21
CA THR A 186 16.86 9.10 6.34
C THR A 186 16.93 7.63 5.92
N SER A 187 17.89 6.92 6.49
CA SER A 187 18.05 5.48 6.42
C SER A 187 16.75 4.74 6.72
N PHE A 188 16.40 3.76 5.87
CA PHE A 188 15.33 2.80 6.04
C PHE A 188 13.92 3.36 6.16
N MET A 189 13.25 3.52 5.02
CA MET A 189 11.79 3.70 4.99
C MET A 189 11.10 2.34 5.15
N ALA A 190 10.71 2.03 6.37
CA ALA A 190 9.84 0.91 6.66
C ALA A 190 8.47 1.11 5.98
N TYR A 191 7.97 0.12 5.27
CA TYR A 191 6.59 0.01 4.78
C TYR A 191 6.11 1.04 3.74
N GLY A 192 6.99 1.84 3.13
CA GLY A 192 6.53 2.88 2.20
C GLY A 192 5.74 4.01 2.87
N VAL A 193 5.82 4.11 4.22
CA VAL A 193 5.23 5.21 4.99
C VAL A 193 6.27 6.28 5.21
N GLN A 194 6.02 7.49 4.73
CA GLN A 194 6.85 8.65 4.99
C GLN A 194 6.81 9.05 6.46
N SER A 195 7.94 9.12 7.11
CA SER A 195 8.10 9.81 8.39
C SER A 195 8.22 11.31 8.12
N GLY A 196 7.10 12.02 8.16
CA GLY A 196 7.05 13.49 8.06
C GLY A 196 5.87 13.93 7.20
N ILE A 197 4.75 14.17 7.87
CA ILE A 197 3.64 15.06 7.46
C ILE A 197 3.45 15.24 5.93
N ASP A 198 3.36 14.16 5.19
CA ASP A 198 2.75 14.19 3.88
C ASP A 198 1.43 13.43 3.97
N LEU A 199 0.37 14.20 4.21
CA LEU A 199 -0.99 13.72 4.35
C LEU A 199 -1.38 12.91 3.12
N ASP A 200 -2.10 11.81 3.34
CA ASP A 200 -2.81 11.08 2.29
C ASP A 200 -3.32 12.08 1.24
N PRO A 201 -3.14 11.84 -0.07
CA PRO A 201 -3.69 12.71 -1.13
C PRO A 201 -5.15 13.08 -0.92
N ARG A 202 -5.93 12.20 -0.29
CA ARG A 202 -7.32 12.48 0.12
C ARG A 202 -7.38 13.52 1.22
N GLU A 203 -6.49 13.47 2.19
CA GLU A 203 -6.46 14.42 3.29
C GLU A 203 -6.01 15.81 2.82
N ARG A 204 -5.10 15.91 1.85
CA ARG A 204 -4.77 17.17 1.16
C ARG A 204 -5.98 17.74 0.44
N THR A 205 -6.72 16.90 -0.30
CA THR A 205 -7.95 17.33 -0.99
C THR A 205 -9.01 17.78 0.02
N ILE A 206 -9.19 17.05 1.12
CA ILE A 206 -10.12 17.42 2.19
C ILE A 206 -9.71 18.74 2.83
N ARG A 207 -8.44 18.96 3.15
CA ARG A 207 -7.95 20.24 3.70
C ARG A 207 -8.16 21.39 2.72
N ALA A 208 -7.79 21.20 1.44
CA ALA A 208 -8.03 22.22 0.41
C ALA A 208 -9.52 22.58 0.27
N LEU A 209 -10.42 21.59 0.34
CA LEU A 209 -11.87 21.82 0.33
C LEU A 209 -12.35 22.53 1.60
N VAL A 210 -11.81 22.20 2.76
CA VAL A 210 -12.12 22.88 4.04
C VAL A 210 -11.65 24.33 4.00
N ASP A 211 -10.45 24.61 3.50
CA ASP A 211 -9.91 25.96 3.36
C ASP A 211 -10.75 26.79 2.38
N GLU A 212 -11.15 26.20 1.25
CA GLU A 212 -12.06 26.87 0.29
C GLU A 212 -13.42 27.15 0.90
N MET A 213 -14.01 26.20 1.63
CA MET A 213 -15.28 26.42 2.36
C MET A 213 -15.16 27.55 3.40
N GLN A 214 -14.06 27.64 4.12
CA GLN A 214 -13.83 28.73 5.09
C GLN A 214 -13.70 30.06 4.38
N SER A 215 -12.99 30.13 3.26
CA SER A 215 -12.88 31.33 2.41
C SER A 215 -14.23 31.78 1.88
N GLN A 216 -15.05 30.85 1.40
CA GLN A 216 -16.40 31.17 0.91
C GLN A 216 -17.33 31.66 2.03
N ARG A 217 -17.25 31.06 3.23
CA ARG A 217 -18.00 31.57 4.41
C ARG A 217 -17.61 32.98 4.80
N ALA A 218 -16.30 33.28 4.80
CA ALA A 218 -15.83 34.65 5.08
C ALA A 218 -16.35 35.66 4.05
N ARG A 219 -16.34 35.29 2.75
CA ARG A 219 -16.92 36.12 1.68
C ARG A 219 -18.43 36.34 1.83
N LEU A 220 -19.17 35.29 2.20
CA LEU A 220 -20.61 35.40 2.45
C LEU A 220 -20.90 36.35 3.62
N SER A 221 -20.16 36.20 4.74
CA SER A 221 -20.29 37.12 5.89
C SER A 221 -20.02 38.58 5.52
N ASP A 222 -18.95 38.87 4.74
CA ASP A 222 -18.66 40.21 4.25
C ASP A 222 -19.80 40.79 3.36
N LEU A 223 -20.35 39.95 2.48
CA LEU A 223 -21.46 40.32 1.63
C LEU A 223 -22.74 40.60 2.43
N GLU A 224 -23.02 39.78 3.45
CA GLU A 224 -24.16 39.99 4.36
C GLU A 224 -24.03 41.30 5.13
N ASP A 225 -22.83 41.60 5.67
CA ASP A 225 -22.56 42.85 6.38
C ASP A 225 -22.71 44.07 5.46
N ARG A 226 -22.20 43.97 4.23
CA ARG A 226 -22.36 45.03 3.22
C ARG A 226 -23.80 45.21 2.80
N LEU A 227 -24.57 44.14 2.67
CA LEU A 227 -25.99 44.19 2.36
C LEU A 227 -26.78 44.81 3.51
N ALA A 228 -26.50 44.42 4.75
CA ALA A 228 -27.10 45.00 5.94
C ALA A 228 -26.81 46.51 6.05
N SER A 229 -25.57 46.91 5.74
CA SER A 229 -25.18 48.32 5.72
C SER A 229 -25.88 49.13 4.61
N ALA A 230 -26.11 48.51 3.44
CA ALA A 230 -26.78 49.16 2.31
C ALA A 230 -28.30 49.25 2.48
N VAL A 231 -28.91 48.35 3.25
CA VAL A 231 -30.37 48.32 3.53
C VAL A 231 -30.74 49.07 4.80
N ALA A 232 -29.73 49.46 5.62
CA ALA A 232 -29.99 50.25 6.83
C ALA A 232 -30.70 51.55 6.47
N PRO A 233 -31.88 51.88 7.06
CA PRO A 233 -32.59 53.12 6.78
C PRO A 233 -31.74 54.33 7.20
N ALA A 234 -31.66 55.33 6.33
CA ALA A 234 -30.97 56.60 6.63
C ALA A 234 -31.39 57.13 7.99
N ALA A 235 -30.42 57.44 8.85
CA ALA A 235 -30.69 58.00 10.18
C ALA A 235 -31.56 59.25 10.04
N PRO A 236 -32.61 59.41 10.85
CA PRO A 236 -33.51 60.59 10.73
C PRO A 236 -32.69 61.86 10.92
N GLU A 237 -32.87 62.78 9.95
CA GLU A 237 -32.23 64.09 9.92
C GLU A 237 -32.56 64.83 11.22
N LYS A 238 -31.55 65.28 11.98
CA LYS A 238 -31.72 66.02 13.24
C LYS A 238 -32.49 67.30 12.96
N ALA A 239 -33.70 67.37 13.51
CA ALA A 239 -34.52 68.58 13.44
C ALA A 239 -33.75 69.86 13.91
N PRO A 240 -33.93 71.02 13.23
CA PRO A 240 -33.21 72.26 13.54
C PRO A 240 -33.50 72.69 14.98
N ARG A 241 -32.46 73.02 15.74
CA ARG A 241 -32.57 73.58 17.12
C ARG A 241 -33.30 74.90 17.07
N LYS A 242 -34.47 74.99 17.68
CA LYS A 242 -35.20 76.28 17.93
C LYS A 242 -34.36 77.16 18.84
N ASN A 243 -33.94 78.32 18.29
CA ASN A 243 -33.30 79.36 19.07
C ASN A 243 -34.25 79.88 20.18
N LYS A 244 -33.79 79.80 21.42
CA LYS A 244 -34.49 80.49 22.55
C LYS A 244 -34.26 82.02 22.44
N PRO A 245 -35.26 82.83 22.62
CA PRO A 245 -35.10 84.29 22.67
C PRO A 245 -34.35 84.75 23.94
N LYS A 246 -33.45 85.74 23.77
CA LYS A 246 -32.70 86.32 24.88
C LYS A 246 -33.69 87.13 25.72
N PRO A 247 -33.53 87.20 27.05
CA PRO A 247 -34.30 88.11 27.86
C PRO A 247 -33.79 89.55 27.67
N VAL A 248 -34.76 90.49 27.56
CA VAL A 248 -34.55 91.95 27.53
C VAL A 248 -34.45 92.42 28.97
N SER A 249 -33.37 93.12 29.28
CA SER A 249 -32.96 93.97 30.41
C SER A 249 -33.81 94.13 31.63
#